data_4aa63180b226e5aed5e15e6994211e82
#
_entry.id   4aa63180b226e5aed5e15e6994211e82
#
_cell.length_a   1.000
_cell.length_b   1.000
_cell.length_c   1.000
_cell.angle_alpha   90.00
_cell.angle_beta   90.00
_cell.angle_gamma   90.00
#
_symmetry.space_group_name_H-M   'P 1'
#
loop_
_entity.id
_entity.type
_entity.pdbx_description
1 polymer ?
#
loop_
_entity_poly.entity_id
_entity_poly.type
_entity_poly.pdbx_seq_one_letter_code
_entity_poly.pdbx_strand_id
1 'polypeptide(L)'
;MMGKTEPRLFTPPLRELTPATSLGFACVEYAKSVLKKSLYPWQEWALIHGLEIVGELGEDWKFRFRTVLYLISRQNGKTVLSEVIASFFLNVLCVDSIFGTSLSLDKAEEVWEAVVQDQESIPVLSAELHRVGRTNGSKKLVLTGLRQYKVGAPTRRAGRGDSNDLVMLDEIREQRDWETWAASVASTNAKPNGLVVCFSNAGDPDSIVLRQLRAQAISSITGKDAVDFDGNVDGSTLGLFEWSSPDGAKTDDMDALAQANPALGYGYLTERALLSNRATFPENKFRSECMCQQVETILPQPFPDGAWDAGLDSFSQIAPESEIYFGIDLSQNRRWTVIAAAGFREDGNMHIEVVARQIGTEWAYKWFEERQKTRPMNLAFQGRGCPVVGLAEQICTLPNVNRMPIEGTELSASWGRFWDAVAANEPESMRGGMKIFHLSQPVLDAPAKTMQLRSLGGGVELPDRIKSPDDPSPMIACFVAFAAATQTRRQEKKIYESSYAQGGTLMFA
;
A
#
# COMPACT_ATOMS: atom_id res chain seq x y z
N MET A 1 -4.75 -15.58 28.66
CA MET A 1 -3.98 -14.32 28.63
C MET A 1 -4.94 -13.16 28.42
N MET A 2 -4.61 -11.95 28.87
CA MET A 2 -5.46 -10.75 28.68
C MET A 2 -4.79 -9.82 27.69
N GLY A 3 -5.60 -9.19 26.83
CA GLY A 3 -5.17 -8.19 25.91
C GLY A 3 -4.62 -6.94 26.61
N LYS A 4 -3.71 -6.22 25.96
CA LYS A 4 -3.08 -5.02 26.52
C LYS A 4 -4.01 -3.81 26.40
N THR A 5 -4.18 -3.09 27.49
CA THR A 5 -5.01 -1.88 27.53
C THR A 5 -4.40 -0.75 26.70
N GLU A 6 -3.09 -0.52 26.82
CA GLU A 6 -2.38 0.54 26.13
C GLU A 6 -1.94 0.11 24.73
N PRO A 7 -2.06 1.00 23.74
CA PRO A 7 -1.55 0.74 22.40
C PRO A 7 -0.02 0.69 22.38
N ARG A 8 0.55 0.01 21.38
CA ARG A 8 2.00 -0.04 21.17
C ARG A 8 2.57 1.30 20.71
N LEU A 9 1.83 1.98 19.85
CA LEU A 9 2.19 3.31 19.34
C LEU A 9 1.01 4.24 19.59
N PHE A 10 1.28 5.39 20.17
CA PHE A 10 0.25 6.40 20.38
C PHE A 10 0.82 7.80 20.47
N THR A 11 0.00 8.78 20.12
CA THR A 11 0.29 10.19 20.34
C THR A 11 0.16 10.50 21.83
N PRO A 12 1.26 10.83 22.54
CA PRO A 12 1.20 11.05 23.97
C PRO A 12 0.33 12.28 24.31
N PRO A 13 -0.36 12.29 25.46
CA PRO A 13 -1.18 13.42 25.88
C PRO A 13 -0.31 14.67 26.12
N LEU A 14 -0.87 15.86 25.91
CA LEU A 14 -0.17 17.12 26.17
C LEU A 14 0.04 17.38 27.67
N ARG A 15 -0.84 16.81 28.48
CA ARG A 15 -0.87 16.98 29.94
C ARG A 15 -1.54 15.78 30.58
N GLU A 16 -1.56 15.72 31.90
CA GLU A 16 -2.32 14.71 32.63
C GLU A 16 -3.79 14.72 32.22
N LEU A 17 -4.32 13.54 31.88
CA LEU A 17 -5.71 13.39 31.49
C LEU A 17 -6.58 13.23 32.74
N THR A 18 -7.50 14.15 32.88
CA THR A 18 -8.50 14.23 33.96
C THR A 18 -9.88 14.54 33.36
N PRO A 19 -10.98 14.45 34.13
CA PRO A 19 -12.29 14.89 33.64
C PRO A 19 -12.34 16.36 33.14
N ALA A 20 -11.40 17.19 33.55
CA ALA A 20 -11.28 18.57 33.06
C ALA A 20 -10.47 18.72 31.76
N THR A 21 -9.64 17.73 31.42
CA THR A 21 -8.73 17.78 30.26
C THR A 21 -9.09 16.77 29.16
N SER A 22 -10.07 15.92 29.40
CA SER A 22 -10.61 14.99 28.38
C SER A 22 -12.09 14.72 28.57
N LEU A 23 -12.85 14.87 27.49
CA LEU A 23 -14.26 14.49 27.44
C LEU A 23 -14.46 12.95 27.43
N GLY A 24 -13.38 12.19 27.25
CA GLY A 24 -13.41 10.73 27.26
C GLY A 24 -13.93 10.17 28.58
N PHE A 25 -13.64 10.80 29.72
CA PHE A 25 -14.19 10.38 31.01
C PHE A 25 -15.72 10.49 31.06
N ALA A 26 -16.27 11.60 30.55
CA ALA A 26 -17.72 11.78 30.45
C ALA A 26 -18.33 10.80 29.45
N CYS A 27 -17.64 10.48 28.36
CA CYS A 27 -18.08 9.52 27.37
C CYS A 27 -18.12 8.09 27.96
N VAL A 28 -17.12 7.69 28.74
CA VAL A 28 -17.11 6.40 29.46
C VAL A 28 -18.24 6.32 30.45
N GLU A 29 -18.47 7.35 31.25
CA GLU A 29 -19.57 7.39 32.21
C GLU A 29 -20.94 7.35 31.52
N TYR A 30 -21.08 8.04 30.38
CA TYR A 30 -22.30 7.98 29.55
C TYR A 30 -22.57 6.56 29.03
N ALA A 31 -21.56 5.88 28.52
CA ALA A 31 -21.68 4.49 28.07
C ALA A 31 -22.20 3.58 29.20
N LYS A 32 -21.65 3.72 30.40
CA LYS A 32 -21.99 2.92 31.56
C LYS A 32 -23.36 3.29 32.16
N SER A 33 -23.59 4.58 32.39
CA SER A 33 -24.76 5.05 33.15
C SER A 33 -26.02 5.13 32.28
N VAL A 34 -25.90 5.55 31.01
CA VAL A 34 -27.05 5.75 30.11
C VAL A 34 -27.22 4.57 29.15
N LEU A 35 -26.19 4.22 28.39
CA LEU A 35 -26.29 3.13 27.41
C LEU A 35 -26.23 1.74 28.03
N LYS A 36 -25.89 1.63 29.34
CA LYS A 36 -25.72 0.35 30.07
C LYS A 36 -24.72 -0.60 29.40
N LYS A 37 -23.73 -0.05 28.73
CA LYS A 37 -22.65 -0.79 28.06
C LYS A 37 -21.40 -0.81 28.93
N SER A 38 -20.89 -2.03 29.20
CA SER A 38 -19.59 -2.22 29.85
C SER A 38 -18.49 -2.19 28.79
N LEU A 39 -17.67 -1.16 28.83
CA LEU A 39 -16.53 -1.04 27.92
C LEU A 39 -15.36 -1.92 28.40
N TYR A 40 -14.58 -2.43 27.46
CA TYR A 40 -13.30 -3.05 27.79
C TYR A 40 -12.27 -1.97 28.20
N PRO A 41 -11.26 -2.31 29.01
CA PRO A 41 -10.27 -1.34 29.47
C PRO A 41 -9.60 -0.54 28.36
N TRP A 42 -9.32 -1.17 27.22
CA TRP A 42 -8.73 -0.49 26.08
C TRP A 42 -9.68 0.53 25.42
N GLN A 43 -10.99 0.27 25.45
CA GLN A 43 -12.00 1.19 24.89
C GLN A 43 -12.14 2.42 25.77
N GLU A 44 -12.13 2.26 27.10
CA GLU A 44 -12.09 3.38 28.04
C GLU A 44 -10.82 4.21 27.84
N TRP A 45 -9.68 3.53 27.73
CA TRP A 45 -8.40 4.18 27.46
C TRP A 45 -8.43 4.97 26.14
N ALA A 46 -8.94 4.36 25.07
CA ALA A 46 -9.07 4.98 23.74
C ALA A 46 -9.95 6.24 23.75
N LEU A 47 -11.08 6.19 24.45
CA LEU A 47 -11.96 7.36 24.60
C LEU A 47 -11.29 8.47 25.38
N ILE A 48 -10.64 8.15 26.51
CA ILE A 48 -9.97 9.13 27.36
C ILE A 48 -8.86 9.86 26.61
N HIS A 49 -8.05 9.15 25.82
CA HIS A 49 -6.95 9.74 25.08
C HIS A 49 -7.40 10.40 23.77
N GLY A 50 -8.36 9.80 23.05
CA GLY A 50 -8.82 10.33 21.76
C GLY A 50 -9.71 11.56 21.86
N LEU A 51 -10.35 11.80 23.02
CA LEU A 51 -11.20 12.96 23.27
C LEU A 51 -10.54 13.99 24.21
N GLU A 52 -9.20 14.04 24.20
CA GLU A 52 -8.43 15.09 24.88
C GLU A 52 -8.83 16.48 24.34
N ILE A 53 -8.87 17.47 25.22
CA ILE A 53 -9.20 18.85 24.88
C ILE A 53 -8.04 19.81 25.21
N VAL A 54 -7.98 20.91 24.48
CA VAL A 54 -7.17 22.08 24.79
C VAL A 54 -8.09 23.23 25.22
N GLY A 55 -7.60 24.10 26.06
CA GLY A 55 -8.42 25.12 26.72
C GLY A 55 -9.08 24.58 28.00
N GLU A 56 -10.07 25.31 28.53
CA GLU A 56 -10.82 24.97 29.75
C GLU A 56 -12.28 24.61 29.42
N LEU A 57 -12.76 23.53 30.03
CA LEU A 57 -14.16 23.10 29.89
C LEU A 57 -15.10 24.23 30.38
N GLY A 58 -16.07 24.61 29.55
CA GLY A 58 -17.05 25.64 29.85
C GLY A 58 -16.81 26.98 29.15
N GLU A 59 -15.60 27.24 28.59
CA GLU A 59 -15.29 28.46 27.83
C GLU A 59 -14.88 28.10 26.37
N ASP A 60 -13.61 28.32 26.01
CA ASP A 60 -13.12 28.17 24.63
C ASP A 60 -12.40 26.81 24.42
N TRP A 61 -12.93 25.72 24.95
CA TRP A 61 -12.30 24.42 24.74
C TRP A 61 -12.43 23.94 23.27
N LYS A 62 -11.42 23.20 22.81
CA LYS A 62 -11.41 22.52 21.50
C LYS A 62 -10.89 21.12 21.66
N PHE A 63 -11.35 20.20 20.81
CA PHE A 63 -10.64 18.93 20.69
C PHE A 63 -9.18 19.20 20.31
N ARG A 64 -8.27 18.52 20.98
CA ARG A 64 -6.85 18.54 20.60
C ARG A 64 -6.67 18.06 19.17
N PHE A 65 -7.34 16.95 18.84
CA PHE A 65 -7.25 16.33 17.54
C PHE A 65 -8.34 16.82 16.59
N ARG A 66 -7.98 17.05 15.34
CA ARG A 66 -8.92 17.20 14.22
C ARG A 66 -9.18 15.86 13.56
N THR A 67 -8.23 14.92 13.69
CA THR A 67 -8.32 13.55 13.20
C THR A 67 -7.78 12.61 14.25
N VAL A 68 -8.52 11.55 14.54
CA VAL A 68 -8.12 10.45 15.41
C VAL A 68 -8.11 9.16 14.61
N LEU A 69 -7.00 8.43 14.63
CA LEU A 69 -6.80 7.18 13.93
C LEU A 69 -6.62 6.04 14.93
N TYR A 70 -7.60 5.14 15.00
CA TYR A 70 -7.55 3.92 15.78
C TYR A 70 -7.20 2.74 14.89
N LEU A 71 -6.04 2.14 15.10
CA LEU A 71 -5.58 0.94 14.38
C LEU A 71 -5.58 -0.26 15.32
N ILE A 72 -6.41 -1.24 15.02
CA ILE A 72 -6.65 -2.39 15.90
C ILE A 72 -7.03 -3.60 15.05
N SER A 73 -6.57 -4.79 15.42
CA SER A 73 -6.95 -6.05 14.77
C SER A 73 -8.47 -6.23 14.70
N ARG A 74 -8.92 -7.12 13.83
CA ARG A 74 -10.35 -7.45 13.70
C ARG A 74 -10.91 -8.05 14.99
N GLN A 75 -12.24 -7.94 15.16
CA GLN A 75 -13.01 -8.52 16.28
C GLN A 75 -12.61 -8.04 17.68
N ASN A 76 -12.06 -6.86 17.79
CA ASN A 76 -11.70 -6.24 19.06
C ASN A 76 -12.76 -5.26 19.63
N GLY A 77 -13.93 -5.11 18.96
CA GLY A 77 -15.02 -4.27 19.48
C GLY A 77 -14.98 -2.81 19.00
N LYS A 78 -14.40 -2.54 17.81
CA LYS A 78 -14.41 -1.21 17.17
C LYS A 78 -15.83 -0.66 16.99
N THR A 79 -16.79 -1.50 16.61
CA THR A 79 -18.19 -1.12 16.40
C THR A 79 -18.82 -0.50 17.64
N VAL A 80 -18.58 -1.10 18.84
CA VAL A 80 -19.10 -0.58 20.11
C VAL A 80 -18.47 0.79 20.42
N LEU A 81 -17.17 0.96 20.15
CA LEU A 81 -16.50 2.24 20.35
C LEU A 81 -17.08 3.33 19.44
N SER A 82 -17.31 3.01 18.16
CA SER A 82 -17.95 3.91 17.19
C SER A 82 -19.36 4.30 17.60
N GLU A 83 -20.15 3.35 18.05
CA GLU A 83 -21.52 3.55 18.53
C GLU A 83 -21.56 4.50 19.74
N VAL A 84 -20.71 4.26 20.74
CA VAL A 84 -20.63 5.09 21.95
C VAL A 84 -20.21 6.52 21.61
N ILE A 85 -19.21 6.70 20.75
CA ILE A 85 -18.77 8.04 20.29
C ILE A 85 -19.95 8.77 19.60
N ALA A 86 -20.59 8.12 18.63
CA ALA A 86 -21.70 8.74 17.90
C ALA A 86 -22.86 9.14 18.82
N SER A 87 -23.27 8.22 19.71
CA SER A 87 -24.33 8.48 20.67
C SER A 87 -23.98 9.59 21.66
N PHE A 88 -22.73 9.64 22.15
CA PHE A 88 -22.24 10.69 23.05
C PHE A 88 -22.25 12.07 22.39
N PHE A 89 -21.76 12.16 21.16
CA PHE A 89 -21.77 13.41 20.40
C PHE A 89 -23.19 13.91 20.16
N LEU A 90 -24.11 13.01 19.81
CA LEU A 90 -25.48 13.34 19.48
C LEU A 90 -26.28 13.78 20.70
N ASN A 91 -26.14 13.08 21.84
CA ASN A 91 -27.02 13.23 23.01
C ASN A 91 -26.40 14.05 24.15
N VAL A 92 -25.08 14.06 24.29
CA VAL A 92 -24.40 14.80 25.38
C VAL A 92 -23.78 16.09 24.87
N LEU A 93 -23.02 16.03 23.77
CA LEU A 93 -22.46 17.24 23.16
C LEU A 93 -23.47 18.00 22.32
N CYS A 94 -24.62 17.38 22.02
CA CYS A 94 -25.73 17.97 21.28
C CYS A 94 -25.30 18.57 19.93
N VAL A 95 -24.41 17.88 19.22
CA VAL A 95 -23.90 18.35 17.92
C VAL A 95 -25.00 18.32 16.84
N ASP A 96 -24.89 19.20 15.85
CA ASP A 96 -25.90 19.33 14.79
C ASP A 96 -25.86 18.18 13.80
N SER A 97 -24.67 17.72 13.43
CA SER A 97 -24.53 16.75 12.32
C SER A 97 -23.39 15.76 12.53
N ILE A 98 -23.74 14.49 12.44
CA ILE A 98 -22.80 13.35 12.37
C ILE A 98 -22.93 12.69 11.01
N PHE A 99 -21.80 12.37 10.39
CA PHE A 99 -21.74 11.59 9.15
C PHE A 99 -20.90 10.33 9.35
N GLY A 100 -21.52 9.17 9.13
CA GLY A 100 -20.86 7.85 9.15
C GLY A 100 -20.68 7.31 7.73
N THR A 101 -19.53 6.79 7.45
CA THR A 101 -19.24 6.15 6.15
C THR A 101 -18.23 5.01 6.30
N SER A 102 -18.34 4.04 5.41
CA SER A 102 -17.40 2.94 5.21
C SER A 102 -17.40 2.58 3.72
N LEU A 103 -16.35 1.93 3.23
CA LEU A 103 -16.34 1.43 1.85
C LEU A 103 -17.50 0.45 1.59
N SER A 104 -17.77 -0.42 2.56
CA SER A 104 -19.04 -1.17 2.61
C SER A 104 -20.05 -0.37 3.41
N LEU A 105 -21.04 0.18 2.73
CA LEU A 105 -22.12 0.95 3.37
C LEU A 105 -22.79 0.16 4.50
N ASP A 106 -22.92 -1.16 4.35
CA ASP A 106 -23.50 -2.06 5.36
C ASP A 106 -22.79 -1.94 6.72
N LYS A 107 -21.47 -1.72 6.75
CA LYS A 107 -20.72 -1.56 7.99
C LYS A 107 -21.03 -0.24 8.71
N ALA A 108 -21.11 0.85 7.95
CA ALA A 108 -21.53 2.13 8.53
C ALA A 108 -22.99 2.08 8.99
N GLU A 109 -23.85 1.38 8.26
CA GLU A 109 -25.25 1.16 8.62
C GLU A 109 -25.42 0.30 9.88
N GLU A 110 -24.53 -0.68 10.13
CA GLU A 110 -24.50 -1.49 11.35
C GLU A 110 -24.31 -0.61 12.61
N VAL A 111 -23.33 0.31 12.59
CA VAL A 111 -23.11 1.27 13.69
C VAL A 111 -24.31 2.19 13.86
N TRP A 112 -24.83 2.72 12.74
CA TRP A 112 -25.99 3.60 12.77
C TRP A 112 -27.23 2.92 13.36
N GLU A 113 -27.52 1.67 12.98
CA GLU A 113 -28.67 0.92 13.48
C GLU A 113 -28.54 0.64 15.00
N ALA A 114 -27.32 0.37 15.48
CA ALA A 114 -27.07 0.21 16.92
C ALA A 114 -27.36 1.51 17.68
N VAL A 115 -26.93 2.67 17.16
CA VAL A 115 -27.28 3.98 17.76
C VAL A 115 -28.77 4.24 17.72
N VAL A 116 -29.47 3.89 16.64
CA VAL A 116 -30.91 4.03 16.51
C VAL A 116 -31.63 3.14 17.52
N GLN A 117 -31.21 1.89 17.69
CA GLN A 117 -31.77 0.95 18.64
C GLN A 117 -31.65 1.46 20.10
N ASP A 118 -30.49 2.01 20.48
CA ASP A 118 -30.31 2.66 21.77
C ASP A 118 -31.24 3.87 21.92
N GLN A 119 -31.35 4.69 20.87
CA GLN A 119 -32.21 5.87 20.87
C GLN A 119 -33.71 5.52 20.98
N GLU A 120 -34.13 4.43 20.37
CA GLU A 120 -35.54 3.97 20.44
C GLU A 120 -35.86 3.27 21.77
N SER A 121 -34.90 2.53 22.35
CA SER A 121 -35.14 1.65 23.52
C SER A 121 -34.90 2.31 24.87
N ILE A 122 -34.03 3.31 24.96
CA ILE A 122 -33.68 3.96 26.23
C ILE A 122 -34.60 5.16 26.47
N PRO A 123 -35.42 5.18 27.55
CA PRO A 123 -36.47 6.19 27.75
C PRO A 123 -35.98 7.64 27.69
N VAL A 124 -34.82 7.94 28.29
CA VAL A 124 -34.24 9.31 28.29
C VAL A 124 -33.80 9.73 26.88
N LEU A 125 -33.36 8.82 26.05
CA LEU A 125 -32.95 9.09 24.67
C LEU A 125 -34.16 9.13 23.73
N SER A 126 -35.14 8.23 23.90
CA SER A 126 -36.34 8.17 23.06
C SER A 126 -37.21 9.42 23.19
N ALA A 127 -37.15 10.13 24.31
CA ALA A 127 -37.80 11.42 24.49
C ALA A 127 -37.30 12.52 23.53
N GLU A 128 -36.06 12.40 23.07
CA GLU A 128 -35.47 13.32 22.12
C GLU A 128 -35.64 12.87 20.65
N LEU A 129 -36.22 11.70 20.42
CA LEU A 129 -36.37 11.13 19.08
C LEU A 129 -37.45 11.89 18.28
N HIS A 130 -37.04 12.47 17.14
CA HIS A 130 -37.98 13.13 16.24
C HIS A 130 -38.34 12.25 15.03
N ARG A 131 -37.35 11.64 14.35
CA ARG A 131 -37.60 10.82 13.17
C ARG A 131 -36.46 9.84 12.88
N VAL A 132 -36.82 8.63 12.44
CA VAL A 132 -35.86 7.65 11.87
C VAL A 132 -36.24 7.38 10.41
N GLY A 133 -35.33 7.64 9.50
CA GLY A 133 -35.46 7.29 8.08
C GLY A 133 -34.57 6.10 7.74
N ARG A 134 -35.20 4.96 7.36
CA ARG A 134 -34.48 3.70 7.03
C ARG A 134 -34.42 3.41 5.51
N THR A 135 -34.50 4.45 4.67
CA THR A 135 -34.41 4.28 3.21
C THR A 135 -33.00 3.86 2.81
N ASN A 136 -32.89 2.78 2.03
CA ASN A 136 -31.61 2.29 1.54
C ASN A 136 -30.79 3.39 0.85
N GLY A 137 -29.52 3.52 1.23
CA GLY A 137 -28.59 4.52 0.72
C GLY A 137 -28.80 5.94 1.28
N SER A 138 -29.77 6.14 2.19
CA SER A 138 -30.09 7.44 2.81
C SER A 138 -30.66 7.28 4.21
N LYS A 139 -29.99 6.49 5.06
CA LYS A 139 -30.40 6.31 6.46
C LYS A 139 -30.09 7.56 7.28
N LYS A 140 -31.04 7.98 8.09
CA LYS A 140 -30.95 9.22 8.86
C LYS A 140 -31.73 9.10 10.19
N LEU A 141 -31.04 9.35 11.29
CA LEU A 141 -31.60 9.58 12.59
C LEU A 141 -31.72 11.10 12.81
N VAL A 142 -32.86 11.59 13.25
CA VAL A 142 -33.09 13.00 13.57
C VAL A 142 -33.65 13.12 14.97
N LEU A 143 -33.02 13.94 15.79
CA LEU A 143 -33.46 14.26 17.15
C LEU A 143 -34.10 15.65 17.21
N THR A 144 -34.69 15.97 18.36
CA THR A 144 -35.19 17.29 18.68
C THR A 144 -34.13 18.36 18.44
N GLY A 145 -34.52 19.54 17.91
CA GLY A 145 -33.58 20.56 17.49
C GLY A 145 -32.89 20.30 16.16
N LEU A 146 -33.35 19.29 15.39
CA LEU A 146 -32.84 18.89 14.08
C LEU A 146 -31.40 18.32 14.08
N ARG A 147 -30.87 17.96 15.23
CA ARG A 147 -29.62 17.20 15.34
C ARG A 147 -29.76 15.89 14.56
N GLN A 148 -28.73 15.49 13.83
CA GLN A 148 -28.87 14.37 12.93
C GLN A 148 -27.63 13.48 12.85
N TYR A 149 -27.84 12.18 12.67
CA TYR A 149 -26.82 11.24 12.27
C TYR A 149 -27.22 10.60 10.93
N LYS A 150 -26.40 10.85 9.90
CA LYS A 150 -26.59 10.34 8.55
C LYS A 150 -25.54 9.30 8.24
N VAL A 151 -25.89 8.31 7.41
CA VAL A 151 -24.96 7.34 6.84
C VAL A 151 -25.03 7.42 5.33
N GLY A 152 -23.89 7.33 4.68
CA GLY A 152 -23.81 7.38 3.23
C GLY A 152 -22.56 6.68 2.69
N ALA A 153 -22.63 6.31 1.40
CA ALA A 153 -21.48 5.74 0.71
C ALA A 153 -20.34 6.76 0.60
N PRO A 154 -19.09 6.32 0.66
CA PRO A 154 -17.92 7.18 0.51
C PRO A 154 -17.76 7.60 -0.96
N THR A 155 -18.49 8.64 -1.37
CA THR A 155 -18.42 9.16 -2.73
C THR A 155 -17.79 10.56 -2.74
N ARG A 156 -17.25 10.97 -3.89
CA ARG A 156 -16.73 12.34 -4.10
C ARG A 156 -17.76 13.45 -3.79
N ARG A 157 -19.04 13.10 -3.72
CA ARG A 157 -20.15 14.01 -3.37
C ARG A 157 -20.61 13.85 -1.91
N ALA A 158 -20.23 12.75 -1.25
CA ALA A 158 -20.55 12.53 0.16
C ALA A 158 -19.82 13.58 1.01
N GLY A 159 -20.59 14.37 1.75
CA GLY A 159 -20.05 15.46 2.58
C GLY A 159 -19.83 16.81 1.87
N ARG A 160 -19.93 16.91 0.53
CA ARG A 160 -19.91 18.22 -0.14
C ARG A 160 -21.24 18.95 0.05
N GLY A 161 -21.17 20.10 0.74
CA GLY A 161 -22.35 20.91 1.05
C GLY A 161 -22.96 20.67 2.44
N ASP A 162 -22.57 19.62 3.16
CA ASP A 162 -22.90 19.42 4.57
C ASP A 162 -21.73 19.90 5.45
N SER A 163 -22.04 20.54 6.58
CA SER A 163 -21.06 20.85 7.64
C SER A 163 -21.28 19.86 8.79
N ASN A 164 -20.31 18.97 9.03
CA ASN A 164 -20.41 17.95 10.04
C ASN A 164 -19.54 18.26 11.26
N ASP A 165 -20.09 18.02 12.46
CA ASP A 165 -19.35 18.14 13.72
C ASP A 165 -18.52 16.89 13.98
N LEU A 166 -19.01 15.72 13.54
CA LEU A 166 -18.31 14.45 13.63
C LEU A 166 -18.41 13.71 12.30
N VAL A 167 -17.27 13.23 11.79
CA VAL A 167 -17.20 12.29 10.69
C VAL A 167 -16.57 10.99 11.19
N MET A 168 -17.23 9.87 10.97
CA MET A 168 -16.72 8.55 11.32
C MET A 168 -16.43 7.76 10.05
N LEU A 169 -15.18 7.33 9.90
CA LEU A 169 -14.67 6.56 8.77
C LEU A 169 -14.26 5.17 9.27
N ASP A 170 -15.01 4.16 8.87
CA ASP A 170 -14.62 2.76 9.16
C ASP A 170 -13.89 2.15 7.96
N GLU A 171 -12.94 1.23 8.26
CA GLU A 171 -12.08 0.54 7.29
C GLU A 171 -11.33 1.51 6.35
N ILE A 172 -10.69 2.55 6.94
CA ILE A 172 -9.91 3.53 6.15
C ILE A 172 -8.80 2.89 5.30
N ARG A 173 -8.36 1.67 5.62
CA ARG A 173 -7.40 0.91 4.81
C ARG A 173 -7.86 0.66 3.38
N GLU A 174 -9.16 0.68 3.14
CA GLU A 174 -9.73 0.45 1.80
C GLU A 174 -9.73 1.72 0.94
N GLN A 175 -9.35 2.88 1.49
CA GLN A 175 -9.26 4.13 0.73
C GLN A 175 -7.95 4.20 -0.05
N ARG A 176 -8.08 4.10 -1.38
CA ARG A 176 -6.96 4.06 -2.33
C ARG A 176 -6.61 5.42 -2.91
N ASP A 177 -7.42 6.44 -2.69
CA ASP A 177 -7.21 7.80 -3.17
C ASP A 177 -7.59 8.86 -2.13
N TRP A 178 -7.06 10.06 -2.33
CA TRP A 178 -7.26 11.21 -1.43
C TRP A 178 -8.59 11.93 -1.62
N GLU A 179 -9.35 11.66 -2.68
CA GLU A 179 -10.53 12.46 -3.01
C GLU A 179 -11.66 12.24 -1.99
N THR A 180 -11.90 10.99 -1.63
CA THR A 180 -12.91 10.63 -0.62
C THR A 180 -12.51 11.13 0.77
N TRP A 181 -11.24 10.98 1.12
CA TRP A 181 -10.68 11.51 2.36
C TRP A 181 -10.84 13.02 2.46
N ALA A 182 -10.38 13.77 1.44
CA ALA A 182 -10.44 15.22 1.40
C ALA A 182 -11.88 15.76 1.50
N ALA A 183 -12.84 15.09 0.83
CA ALA A 183 -14.25 15.46 0.93
C ALA A 183 -14.80 15.29 2.35
N SER A 184 -14.44 14.19 3.03
CA SER A 184 -14.86 13.91 4.40
C SER A 184 -14.29 14.91 5.39
N VAL A 185 -12.97 15.16 5.35
CA VAL A 185 -12.29 16.11 6.23
C VAL A 185 -12.78 17.54 5.99
N ALA A 186 -12.92 17.96 4.73
CA ALA A 186 -13.39 19.30 4.40
C ALA A 186 -14.77 19.61 4.96
N SER A 187 -15.64 18.60 5.13
CA SER A 187 -16.98 18.80 5.71
C SER A 187 -16.94 19.22 7.19
N THR A 188 -15.83 19.00 7.90
CA THR A 188 -15.67 19.41 9.31
C THR A 188 -15.06 20.80 9.48
N ASN A 189 -14.53 21.41 8.41
CA ASN A 189 -13.77 22.67 8.51
C ASN A 189 -14.61 23.87 8.99
N ALA A 190 -15.90 23.89 8.73
CA ALA A 190 -16.81 24.94 9.16
C ALA A 190 -17.21 24.84 10.64
N LYS A 191 -16.81 23.74 11.32
CA LYS A 191 -17.17 23.49 12.72
C LYS A 191 -15.95 23.71 13.63
N PRO A 192 -16.04 24.56 14.66
CA PRO A 192 -14.92 24.85 15.55
C PRO A 192 -14.33 23.60 16.21
N ASN A 193 -15.20 22.67 16.62
CA ASN A 193 -14.86 21.39 17.25
C ASN A 193 -15.12 20.20 16.32
N GLY A 194 -15.04 20.40 14.99
CA GLY A 194 -15.21 19.32 14.04
C GLY A 194 -14.11 18.25 14.20
N LEU A 195 -14.52 16.98 14.28
CA LEU A 195 -13.64 15.84 14.52
C LEU A 195 -13.84 14.77 13.44
N VAL A 196 -12.76 14.18 12.96
CA VAL A 196 -12.78 12.99 12.12
C VAL A 196 -12.24 11.81 12.93
N VAL A 197 -13.03 10.76 13.10
CA VAL A 197 -12.61 9.54 13.79
C VAL A 197 -12.54 8.39 12.80
N CYS A 198 -11.36 7.79 12.71
CA CYS A 198 -11.04 6.75 11.76
C CYS A 198 -10.78 5.42 12.48
N PHE A 199 -11.37 4.36 11.98
CA PHE A 199 -11.13 3.00 12.45
C PHE A 199 -10.57 2.14 11.32
N SER A 200 -9.57 1.32 11.63
CA SER A 200 -9.05 0.34 10.69
C SER A 200 -8.29 -0.76 11.42
N ASN A 201 -7.94 -1.80 10.71
CA ASN A 201 -6.78 -2.62 11.03
C ASN A 201 -5.62 -2.24 10.09
N ALA A 202 -4.53 -3.02 10.10
CA ALA A 202 -3.40 -2.77 9.23
C ALA A 202 -3.80 -2.77 7.75
N GLY A 203 -3.28 -1.82 7.02
CA GLY A 203 -3.44 -1.70 5.58
C GLY A 203 -2.56 -2.66 4.79
N ASP A 204 -2.89 -2.79 3.53
CA ASP A 204 -2.04 -3.36 2.50
C ASP A 204 -1.27 -2.25 1.74
N PRO A 205 -0.41 -2.58 0.77
CA PRO A 205 0.33 -1.58 -0.02
C PRO A 205 -0.57 -0.57 -0.73
N ASP A 206 -1.80 -0.96 -1.10
CA ASP A 206 -2.76 -0.11 -1.80
C ASP A 206 -3.53 0.82 -0.85
N SER A 207 -3.35 0.67 0.45
CA SER A 207 -3.96 1.52 1.50
C SER A 207 -3.24 2.88 1.61
N ILE A 208 -3.23 3.64 0.51
CA ILE A 208 -2.41 4.85 0.34
C ILE A 208 -2.68 5.87 1.44
N VAL A 209 -3.96 6.16 1.70
CA VAL A 209 -4.37 7.18 2.69
C VAL A 209 -3.95 6.76 4.10
N LEU A 210 -4.27 5.52 4.51
CA LEU A 210 -3.90 5.00 5.83
C LEU A 210 -2.39 5.02 6.05
N ARG A 211 -1.62 4.52 5.08
CA ARG A 211 -0.14 4.44 5.19
C ARG A 211 0.47 5.82 5.38
N GLN A 212 0.01 6.81 4.62
CA GLN A 212 0.55 8.18 4.71
C GLN A 212 0.16 8.86 6.02
N LEU A 213 -1.10 8.75 6.47
CA LEU A 213 -1.53 9.28 7.76
C LEU A 213 -0.76 8.64 8.92
N ARG A 214 -0.60 7.32 8.89
CA ARG A 214 0.18 6.60 9.89
C ARG A 214 1.65 7.05 9.92
N ALA A 215 2.29 7.16 8.76
CA ALA A 215 3.68 7.61 8.65
C ALA A 215 3.85 9.04 9.20
N GLN A 216 2.93 9.94 8.87
CA GLN A 216 2.90 11.31 9.38
C GLN A 216 2.74 11.36 10.90
N ALA A 217 1.82 10.57 11.46
CA ALA A 217 1.63 10.50 12.90
C ALA A 217 2.87 9.92 13.63
N ILE A 218 3.48 8.86 13.10
CA ILE A 218 4.71 8.28 13.67
C ILE A 218 5.86 9.29 13.62
N SER A 219 6.02 10.02 12.52
CA SER A 219 7.04 11.07 12.40
C SER A 219 6.87 12.12 13.48
N SER A 220 5.63 12.58 13.72
CA SER A 220 5.29 13.52 14.80
C SER A 220 5.60 12.96 16.18
N ILE A 221 5.30 11.69 16.46
CA ILE A 221 5.56 11.02 17.74
C ILE A 221 7.07 10.85 17.99
N THR A 222 7.84 10.53 16.97
CA THR A 222 9.28 10.21 17.10
C THR A 222 10.19 11.44 17.02
N GLY A 223 9.66 12.61 16.67
CA GLY A 223 10.44 13.84 16.46
C GLY A 223 11.43 13.74 15.28
N LYS A 224 11.32 12.70 14.45
CA LYS A 224 12.07 12.60 13.19
C LYS A 224 11.31 13.42 12.17
N ASP A 225 11.96 14.48 11.71
CA ASP A 225 11.42 15.49 10.82
C ASP A 225 10.40 14.92 9.84
N ALA A 226 9.14 15.27 10.05
CA ALA A 226 8.19 15.28 8.97
C ALA A 226 8.77 16.29 7.97
N VAL A 227 9.12 15.82 6.77
CA VAL A 227 9.51 16.71 5.68
C VAL A 227 8.39 17.70 5.53
N ASP A 228 8.66 18.95 5.95
CA ASP A 228 7.78 20.09 5.86
C ASP A 228 7.19 20.18 4.44
N PHE A 229 5.95 19.83 4.31
CA PHE A 229 5.10 20.45 3.32
C PHE A 229 4.69 21.82 3.90
N ASP A 230 5.40 22.86 3.54
CA ASP A 230 5.17 24.26 3.96
C ASP A 230 5.02 24.48 5.48
N GLY A 231 6.14 24.65 6.16
CA GLY A 231 6.36 25.13 7.49
C GLY A 231 5.14 25.56 8.31
N ASN A 232 4.71 24.73 9.26
CA ASN A 232 3.67 24.90 10.28
C ASN A 232 2.43 24.00 10.14
N VAL A 233 2.54 22.74 9.79
CA VAL A 233 1.52 21.79 10.23
C VAL A 233 1.95 21.28 11.61
N ASP A 234 1.39 21.88 12.64
CA ASP A 234 1.44 21.34 13.98
C ASP A 234 0.89 19.90 13.95
N GLY A 235 1.77 18.90 13.90
CA GLY A 235 1.41 17.47 13.90
C GLY A 235 0.62 17.04 15.13
N SER A 236 0.37 17.96 16.07
CA SER A 236 -0.40 17.77 17.28
C SER A 236 -1.89 17.51 17.05
N THR A 237 -2.43 17.80 15.85
CA THR A 237 -3.86 17.64 15.54
C THR A 237 -4.23 16.28 14.94
N LEU A 238 -3.26 15.41 14.66
CA LEU A 238 -3.45 14.03 14.22
C LEU A 238 -3.10 13.06 15.37
N GLY A 239 -4.11 12.43 15.96
CA GLY A 239 -3.95 11.40 16.98
C GLY A 239 -3.83 10.03 16.37
N LEU A 240 -2.80 9.26 16.73
CA LEU A 240 -2.64 7.85 16.40
C LEU A 240 -2.72 7.02 17.67
N PHE A 241 -3.53 5.96 17.64
CA PHE A 241 -3.62 4.95 18.69
C PHE A 241 -3.62 3.58 18.04
N GLU A 242 -2.46 2.88 18.11
CA GLU A 242 -2.22 1.67 17.35
C GLU A 242 -1.92 0.48 18.26
N TRP A 243 -2.85 -0.47 18.33
CA TRP A 243 -2.66 -1.79 18.90
C TRP A 243 -2.19 -2.74 17.82
N SER A 244 -0.88 -2.93 17.76
CA SER A 244 -0.24 -3.81 16.78
C SER A 244 0.86 -4.63 17.43
N SER A 245 1.12 -5.81 16.91
CA SER A 245 2.29 -6.60 17.32
C SER A 245 3.57 -5.88 16.90
N PRO A 246 4.68 -6.02 17.67
CA PRO A 246 5.98 -5.48 17.27
C PRO A 246 6.44 -6.02 15.91
N ASP A 247 7.19 -5.19 15.18
CA ASP A 247 7.77 -5.60 13.90
C ASP A 247 8.72 -6.79 14.12
N GLY A 248 8.66 -7.79 13.22
CA GLY A 248 9.44 -9.02 13.34
C GLY A 248 8.94 -10.03 14.38
N ALA A 249 7.86 -9.74 15.12
CA ALA A 249 7.27 -10.70 16.06
C ALA A 249 6.86 -11.99 15.35
N LYS A 250 7.09 -13.13 16.01
CA LYS A 250 6.62 -14.44 15.52
C LYS A 250 5.11 -14.51 15.60
N THR A 251 4.49 -15.25 14.69
CA THR A 251 3.03 -15.42 14.63
C THR A 251 2.46 -16.25 15.78
N ASP A 252 3.32 -16.92 16.55
CA ASP A 252 2.99 -17.68 17.76
C ASP A 252 3.39 -16.97 19.07
N ASP A 253 3.91 -15.77 18.98
CA ASP A 253 4.20 -14.93 20.13
C ASP A 253 2.89 -14.40 20.74
N MET A 254 2.48 -15.01 21.85
CA MET A 254 1.22 -14.68 22.51
C MET A 254 1.23 -13.30 23.17
N ASP A 255 2.39 -12.78 23.59
CA ASP A 255 2.49 -11.42 24.12
C ASP A 255 2.32 -10.37 23.00
N ALA A 256 2.90 -10.64 21.83
CA ALA A 256 2.70 -9.83 20.64
C ALA A 256 1.24 -9.87 20.17
N LEU A 257 0.60 -11.03 20.21
CA LEU A 257 -0.83 -11.18 19.89
C LEU A 257 -1.72 -10.45 20.90
N ALA A 258 -1.40 -10.50 22.19
CA ALA A 258 -2.13 -9.77 23.23
C ALA A 258 -2.00 -8.24 23.05
N GLN A 259 -0.86 -7.76 22.54
CA GLN A 259 -0.65 -6.34 22.23
C GLN A 259 -1.53 -5.88 21.05
N ALA A 260 -1.71 -6.71 20.03
CA ALA A 260 -2.53 -6.39 18.86
C ALA A 260 -4.03 -6.65 19.06
N ASN A 261 -4.39 -7.41 20.12
CA ASN A 261 -5.76 -7.83 20.40
C ASN A 261 -6.19 -7.43 21.81
N PRO A 262 -6.46 -6.14 22.04
CA PRO A 262 -6.77 -5.62 23.36
C PRO A 262 -8.05 -6.17 23.98
N ALA A 263 -8.97 -6.74 23.18
CA ALA A 263 -10.18 -7.43 23.67
C ALA A 263 -9.94 -8.90 24.07
N LEU A 264 -8.73 -9.43 23.86
CA LEU A 264 -8.41 -10.81 24.19
C LEU A 264 -8.67 -11.08 25.68
N GLY A 265 -9.48 -12.10 25.96
CA GLY A 265 -9.82 -12.52 27.33
C GLY A 265 -10.89 -11.68 28.03
N TYR A 266 -11.32 -10.55 27.46
CA TYR A 266 -12.41 -9.72 28.02
C TYR A 266 -13.80 -10.06 27.45
N GLY A 267 -13.87 -10.70 26.29
CA GLY A 267 -15.12 -11.03 25.62
C GLY A 267 -15.02 -12.31 24.80
N TYR A 268 -15.50 -12.24 23.56
CA TYR A 268 -15.58 -13.43 22.69
C TYR A 268 -14.23 -13.83 22.07
N LEU A 269 -13.24 -12.92 22.05
CA LEU A 269 -11.94 -13.22 21.48
C LEU A 269 -11.10 -14.05 22.46
N THR A 270 -10.71 -15.24 22.04
CA THR A 270 -9.97 -16.21 22.86
C THR A 270 -8.64 -16.57 22.20
N GLU A 271 -7.66 -17.02 23.00
CA GLU A 271 -6.40 -17.56 22.50
C GLU A 271 -6.64 -18.68 21.47
N ARG A 272 -7.59 -19.59 21.77
CA ARG A 272 -7.95 -20.68 20.86
C ARG A 272 -8.38 -20.17 19.49
N ALA A 273 -9.16 -19.09 19.43
CA ALA A 273 -9.60 -18.51 18.16
C ALA A 273 -8.43 -17.93 17.36
N LEU A 274 -7.50 -17.22 18.02
CA LEU A 274 -6.30 -16.70 17.38
C LEU A 274 -5.37 -17.80 16.84
N LEU A 275 -5.15 -18.86 17.64
CA LEU A 275 -4.34 -20.01 17.21
C LEU A 275 -4.99 -20.78 16.06
N SER A 276 -6.33 -20.88 16.04
CA SER A 276 -7.07 -21.48 14.91
C SER A 276 -6.90 -20.65 13.63
N ASN A 277 -7.01 -19.32 13.75
CA ASN A 277 -6.78 -18.43 12.62
C ASN A 277 -5.33 -18.55 12.08
N ARG A 278 -4.35 -18.65 12.98
CA ARG A 278 -2.95 -18.87 12.61
C ARG A 278 -2.75 -20.15 11.77
N ALA A 279 -3.45 -21.23 12.14
CA ALA A 279 -3.34 -22.51 11.43
C ALA A 279 -4.02 -22.50 10.06
N THR A 280 -4.99 -21.61 9.82
CA THR A 280 -5.83 -21.60 8.62
C THR A 280 -5.56 -20.45 7.66
N PHE A 281 -5.03 -19.33 8.14
CA PHE A 281 -4.74 -18.17 7.31
C PHE A 281 -3.34 -18.25 6.70
N PRO A 282 -3.15 -17.78 5.48
CA PRO A 282 -1.82 -17.43 5.00
C PRO A 282 -1.15 -16.42 5.95
N GLU A 283 0.16 -16.54 6.17
CA GLU A 283 0.87 -15.75 7.17
C GLU A 283 0.67 -14.23 7.00
N ASN A 284 0.74 -13.72 5.77
CA ASN A 284 0.50 -12.32 5.48
C ASN A 284 -0.90 -11.85 5.92
N LYS A 285 -1.93 -12.68 5.70
CA LYS A 285 -3.30 -12.39 6.15
C LYS A 285 -3.42 -12.46 7.67
N PHE A 286 -2.78 -13.44 8.31
CA PHE A 286 -2.75 -13.52 9.77
C PHE A 286 -2.08 -12.28 10.38
N ARG A 287 -0.94 -11.85 9.84
CA ARG A 287 -0.23 -10.64 10.29
C ARG A 287 -1.09 -9.39 10.15
N SER A 288 -1.73 -9.20 9.01
CA SER A 288 -2.63 -8.04 8.79
C SER A 288 -3.87 -8.08 9.69
N GLU A 289 -4.58 -9.22 9.74
CA GLU A 289 -5.89 -9.31 10.36
C GLU A 289 -5.86 -9.53 11.88
N CYS A 290 -4.86 -10.29 12.38
CA CYS A 290 -4.75 -10.68 13.79
C CYS A 290 -3.60 -10.00 14.54
N MET A 291 -2.58 -9.53 13.86
CA MET A 291 -1.43 -8.85 14.47
C MET A 291 -1.42 -7.34 14.20
N CYS A 292 -2.35 -6.82 13.41
CA CYS A 292 -2.41 -5.43 12.98
C CYS A 292 -1.07 -4.91 12.44
N GLN A 293 -0.31 -5.78 11.80
CA GLN A 293 0.95 -5.42 11.16
C GLN A 293 0.70 -5.00 9.74
N GLN A 294 1.30 -3.87 9.34
CA GLN A 294 1.36 -3.53 7.92
C GLN A 294 2.23 -4.58 7.24
N VAL A 295 1.58 -5.48 6.56
CA VAL A 295 2.27 -6.37 5.66
C VAL A 295 2.60 -5.52 4.45
N GLU A 296 3.85 -5.19 4.28
CA GLU A 296 4.34 -5.01 2.92
C GLU A 296 3.98 -6.32 2.26
N THR A 297 3.09 -6.28 1.29
CA THR A 297 2.80 -7.50 0.54
C THR A 297 4.18 -7.97 0.12
N ILE A 298 4.56 -9.16 0.55
CA ILE A 298 5.48 -9.94 -0.25
C ILE A 298 4.65 -10.24 -1.49
N LEU A 299 4.57 -9.22 -2.36
CA LEU A 299 4.23 -9.44 -3.74
C LEU A 299 5.22 -10.52 -4.15
N PRO A 300 4.79 -11.64 -4.71
CA PRO A 300 5.75 -12.64 -5.11
C PRO A 300 6.83 -11.88 -5.87
N GLN A 301 8.04 -11.93 -5.35
CA GLN A 301 9.18 -11.28 -6.01
C GLN A 301 9.18 -11.84 -7.44
N PRO A 302 9.46 -11.00 -8.44
CA PRO A 302 9.47 -11.47 -9.82
C PRO A 302 10.52 -12.58 -10.03
N PHE A 303 11.52 -12.65 -9.16
CA PHE A 303 12.61 -13.64 -9.17
C PHE A 303 12.66 -14.42 -7.86
N PRO A 304 13.28 -15.63 -7.84
CA PRO A 304 13.51 -16.38 -6.62
C PRO A 304 14.26 -15.59 -5.57
N ASP A 305 13.98 -15.88 -4.29
CA ASP A 305 14.58 -15.20 -3.15
C ASP A 305 16.12 -15.22 -3.21
N GLY A 306 16.72 -14.04 -3.12
CA GLY A 306 18.17 -13.86 -3.16
C GLY A 306 18.83 -14.00 -4.53
N ALA A 307 18.13 -14.46 -5.57
CA ALA A 307 18.70 -14.67 -6.91
C ALA A 307 19.21 -13.37 -7.55
N TRP A 308 18.47 -12.27 -7.38
CA TRP A 308 18.88 -10.95 -7.86
C TRP A 308 20.13 -10.46 -7.11
N ASP A 309 20.11 -10.51 -5.78
CA ASP A 309 21.20 -10.03 -4.95
C ASP A 309 22.50 -10.84 -5.18
N ALA A 310 22.38 -12.15 -5.50
CA ALA A 310 23.51 -13.01 -5.86
C ALA A 310 24.12 -12.69 -7.25
N GLY A 311 23.39 -11.99 -8.11
CA GLY A 311 23.90 -11.46 -9.38
C GLY A 311 24.68 -10.14 -9.25
N LEU A 312 24.72 -9.56 -8.04
CA LEU A 312 25.47 -8.31 -7.79
C LEU A 312 26.98 -8.54 -7.87
N ASP A 313 27.63 -7.88 -8.81
CA ASP A 313 29.09 -7.89 -8.99
C ASP A 313 29.56 -6.47 -9.33
N SER A 314 30.21 -5.81 -8.39
CA SER A 314 30.69 -4.43 -8.52
C SER A 314 31.75 -4.25 -9.62
N PHE A 315 32.32 -5.32 -10.12
CA PHE A 315 33.31 -5.34 -11.20
C PHE A 315 32.74 -5.90 -12.49
N SER A 316 31.44 -6.18 -12.54
CA SER A 316 30.81 -6.70 -13.74
C SER A 316 30.88 -5.69 -14.87
N GLN A 317 31.33 -6.16 -16.03
CA GLN A 317 31.42 -5.36 -17.26
C GLN A 317 31.22 -6.22 -18.50
N ILE A 318 30.83 -5.59 -19.58
CA ILE A 318 30.73 -6.23 -20.89
C ILE A 318 32.17 -6.44 -21.41
N ALA A 319 32.48 -7.63 -21.93
CA ALA A 319 33.79 -7.92 -22.49
C ALA A 319 34.09 -6.98 -23.68
N PRO A 320 35.36 -6.52 -23.84
CA PRO A 320 35.72 -5.60 -24.92
C PRO A 320 35.37 -6.11 -26.34
N GLU A 321 35.40 -7.41 -26.53
CA GLU A 321 35.07 -8.08 -27.80
C GLU A 321 33.59 -8.36 -27.99
N SER A 322 32.78 -8.11 -26.97
CA SER A 322 31.32 -8.36 -27.04
C SER A 322 30.60 -7.20 -27.69
N GLU A 323 29.61 -7.52 -28.53
CA GLU A 323 28.64 -6.54 -28.98
C GLU A 323 27.82 -6.01 -27.82
N ILE A 324 27.49 -4.73 -27.87
CA ILE A 324 26.61 -4.07 -26.90
C ILE A 324 25.23 -3.91 -27.51
N TYR A 325 24.22 -4.35 -26.77
CA TYR A 325 22.80 -4.20 -27.11
C TYR A 325 22.16 -3.20 -26.17
N PHE A 326 21.57 -2.15 -26.73
CA PHE A 326 20.90 -1.13 -25.96
C PHE A 326 19.40 -1.42 -25.92
N GLY A 327 18.82 -1.41 -24.74
CA GLY A 327 17.39 -1.49 -24.55
C GLY A 327 16.83 -0.13 -24.17
N ILE A 328 15.67 0.23 -24.72
CA ILE A 328 15.00 1.47 -24.37
C ILE A 328 13.57 1.21 -23.91
N ASP A 329 13.16 1.89 -22.84
CA ASP A 329 11.78 1.86 -22.39
C ASP A 329 11.33 3.19 -21.78
N LEU A 330 9.99 3.36 -21.64
CA LEU A 330 9.33 4.50 -21.04
C LEU A 330 8.51 4.06 -19.83
N SER A 331 8.56 4.84 -18.75
CA SER A 331 7.62 4.66 -17.64
C SER A 331 6.16 4.78 -18.11
N GLN A 332 5.24 4.14 -17.37
CA GLN A 332 3.82 4.10 -17.72
C GLN A 332 3.20 5.50 -17.92
N ASN A 333 3.59 6.46 -17.08
CA ASN A 333 3.16 7.87 -17.17
C ASN A 333 3.97 8.71 -18.18
N ARG A 334 4.85 8.07 -18.96
CA ARG A 334 5.76 8.69 -19.95
C ARG A 334 6.71 9.76 -19.37
N ARG A 335 6.86 9.81 -18.05
CA ARG A 335 7.71 10.80 -17.39
C ARG A 335 9.19 10.49 -17.55
N TRP A 336 9.57 9.22 -17.45
CA TRP A 336 10.95 8.77 -17.49
C TRP A 336 11.23 7.97 -18.75
N THR A 337 12.35 8.28 -19.41
CA THR A 337 12.96 7.42 -20.44
C THR A 337 14.19 6.76 -19.86
N VAL A 338 14.33 5.47 -20.11
CA VAL A 338 15.43 4.64 -19.62
C VAL A 338 16.14 4.00 -20.80
N ILE A 339 17.46 4.05 -20.78
CA ILE A 339 18.34 3.31 -21.70
C ILE A 339 19.17 2.36 -20.85
N ALA A 340 19.16 1.09 -21.20
CA ALA A 340 19.95 0.03 -20.59
C ALA A 340 20.95 -0.56 -21.60
N ALA A 341 21.98 -1.21 -21.12
CA ALA A 341 22.92 -1.97 -21.92
C ALA A 341 22.96 -3.43 -21.48
N ALA A 342 23.14 -4.34 -22.43
CA ALA A 342 23.43 -5.75 -22.18
C ALA A 342 24.53 -6.24 -23.13
N GLY A 343 25.37 -7.15 -22.65
CA GLY A 343 26.42 -7.78 -23.43
C GLY A 343 27.07 -8.93 -22.67
N PHE A 344 27.82 -9.76 -23.40
CA PHE A 344 28.49 -10.90 -22.79
C PHE A 344 29.76 -10.47 -22.04
N ARG A 345 29.98 -11.08 -20.91
CA ARG A 345 31.21 -11.01 -20.12
C ARG A 345 32.25 -11.98 -20.67
N GLU A 346 33.51 -11.86 -20.27
CA GLU A 346 34.60 -12.78 -20.65
C GLU A 346 34.30 -14.24 -20.23
N ASP A 347 33.59 -14.43 -19.14
CA ASP A 347 33.17 -15.75 -18.62
C ASP A 347 31.98 -16.36 -19.37
N GLY A 348 31.45 -15.67 -20.38
CA GLY A 348 30.30 -16.10 -21.19
C GLY A 348 28.94 -15.85 -20.56
N ASN A 349 28.89 -15.30 -19.36
CA ASN A 349 27.68 -14.82 -18.70
C ASN A 349 27.26 -13.46 -19.24
N MET A 350 26.10 -12.96 -18.83
CA MET A 350 25.55 -11.68 -19.27
C MET A 350 25.77 -10.58 -18.23
N HIS A 351 26.23 -9.42 -18.69
CA HIS A 351 26.18 -8.17 -17.93
C HIS A 351 24.99 -7.34 -18.38
N ILE A 352 24.26 -6.75 -17.42
CA ILE A 352 23.20 -5.77 -17.66
C ILE A 352 23.39 -4.54 -16.76
N GLU A 353 23.07 -3.36 -17.30
CA GLU A 353 23.09 -2.11 -16.53
C GLU A 353 22.16 -1.05 -17.13
N VAL A 354 21.69 -0.12 -16.31
CA VAL A 354 21.04 1.11 -16.78
C VAL A 354 22.11 2.16 -17.04
N VAL A 355 22.27 2.55 -18.32
CA VAL A 355 23.29 3.51 -18.73
C VAL A 355 22.81 4.96 -18.74
N ALA A 356 21.49 5.19 -18.84
CA ALA A 356 20.91 6.53 -18.76
C ALA A 356 19.43 6.48 -18.34
N ARG A 357 19.01 7.44 -17.50
CA ARG A 357 17.61 7.65 -17.12
C ARG A 357 17.37 9.13 -16.88
N GLN A 358 16.45 9.74 -17.65
CA GLN A 358 16.10 11.17 -17.51
C GLN A 358 14.61 11.40 -17.78
N ILE A 359 14.11 12.56 -17.38
CA ILE A 359 12.75 13.02 -17.63
C ILE A 359 12.59 13.40 -19.10
N GLY A 360 11.44 13.03 -19.70
CA GLY A 360 11.12 13.33 -21.10
C GLY A 360 11.78 12.37 -22.08
N THR A 361 11.55 12.61 -23.37
CA THR A 361 11.93 11.69 -24.46
C THR A 361 12.97 12.28 -25.41
N GLU A 362 13.05 13.60 -25.53
CA GLU A 362 13.88 14.30 -26.55
C GLU A 362 15.38 14.05 -26.39
N TRP A 363 15.83 13.92 -25.14
CA TRP A 363 17.22 13.68 -24.83
C TRP A 363 17.71 12.32 -25.36
N ALA A 364 16.82 11.30 -25.37
CA ALA A 364 17.20 9.95 -25.80
C ALA A 364 17.54 9.91 -27.30
N TYR A 365 16.80 10.63 -28.15
CA TYR A 365 17.16 10.74 -29.56
C TYR A 365 18.56 11.32 -29.75
N LYS A 366 18.86 12.45 -29.08
CA LYS A 366 20.19 13.08 -29.11
C LYS A 366 21.29 12.17 -28.59
N TRP A 367 20.98 11.39 -27.55
CA TRP A 367 21.92 10.44 -26.96
C TRP A 367 22.38 9.38 -27.97
N PHE A 368 21.46 8.84 -28.78
CA PHE A 368 21.75 7.89 -29.84
C PHE A 368 22.39 8.60 -31.06
N GLU A 369 21.90 9.76 -31.45
CA GLU A 369 22.43 10.55 -32.57
C GLU A 369 23.92 10.85 -32.42
N GLU A 370 24.37 11.18 -31.23
CA GLU A 370 25.78 11.45 -30.95
C GLU A 370 26.62 10.17 -30.99
N ARG A 371 26.16 9.10 -30.33
CA ARG A 371 26.95 7.87 -30.16
C ARG A 371 27.05 7.00 -31.42
N GLN A 372 26.04 7.02 -32.25
CA GLN A 372 26.05 6.30 -33.53
C GLN A 372 27.13 6.80 -34.50
N LYS A 373 27.68 8.00 -34.26
CA LYS A 373 28.80 8.56 -35.07
C LYS A 373 30.11 7.81 -34.85
N THR A 374 30.28 7.17 -33.71
CA THR A 374 31.49 6.48 -33.32
C THR A 374 31.43 4.97 -33.53
N ARG A 375 30.24 4.37 -33.47
CA ARG A 375 30.04 2.92 -33.67
C ARG A 375 28.59 2.64 -34.05
N PRO A 376 28.31 1.56 -34.78
CA PRO A 376 26.95 1.04 -34.93
C PRO A 376 26.33 0.71 -33.56
N MET A 377 25.02 0.91 -33.41
CA MET A 377 24.29 0.70 -32.18
C MET A 377 23.09 -0.25 -32.41
N ASN A 378 23.00 -1.32 -31.63
CA ASN A 378 21.88 -2.25 -31.65
C ASN A 378 20.82 -1.77 -30.67
N LEU A 379 19.65 -1.34 -31.14
CA LEU A 379 18.57 -0.80 -30.31
C LEU A 379 17.42 -1.80 -30.21
N ALA A 380 17.22 -2.35 -29.02
CA ALA A 380 16.14 -3.24 -28.66
C ALA A 380 15.01 -2.51 -27.94
N PHE A 381 13.79 -2.87 -28.25
CA PHE A 381 12.58 -2.35 -27.59
C PHE A 381 11.42 -3.30 -27.76
N GLN A 382 10.41 -3.18 -26.90
CA GLN A 382 9.16 -3.91 -27.08
C GLN A 382 8.40 -3.35 -28.28
N GLY A 383 8.19 -4.16 -29.33
CA GLY A 383 7.73 -3.70 -30.63
C GLY A 383 6.27 -3.31 -30.72
N ARG A 384 5.40 -3.75 -29.75
CA ARG A 384 3.95 -3.47 -29.77
C ARG A 384 3.38 -3.28 -28.38
N GLY A 385 2.33 -2.45 -28.27
CA GLY A 385 1.51 -2.32 -27.07
C GLY A 385 2.23 -1.68 -25.88
N CYS A 386 3.24 -0.86 -26.11
CA CYS A 386 3.97 -0.16 -25.05
C CYS A 386 4.27 1.31 -25.40
N PRO A 387 4.52 2.16 -24.41
CA PRO A 387 4.70 3.60 -24.61
C PRO A 387 5.90 4.00 -25.47
N VAL A 388 6.92 3.15 -25.55
CA VAL A 388 8.24 3.48 -26.14
C VAL A 388 8.28 3.38 -27.67
N VAL A 389 7.35 2.69 -28.31
CA VAL A 389 7.41 2.32 -29.74
C VAL A 389 7.68 3.55 -30.64
N GLY A 390 6.90 4.63 -30.48
CA GLY A 390 7.08 5.83 -31.31
C GLY A 390 8.45 6.46 -31.18
N LEU A 391 9.01 6.53 -29.97
CA LEU A 391 10.36 7.05 -29.73
C LEU A 391 11.42 6.12 -30.32
N ALA A 392 11.30 4.81 -30.10
CA ALA A 392 12.27 3.83 -30.59
C ALA A 392 12.31 3.82 -32.13
N GLU A 393 11.14 3.86 -32.80
CA GLU A 393 11.07 3.95 -34.26
C GLU A 393 11.71 5.26 -34.79
N GLN A 394 11.49 6.37 -34.09
CA GLN A 394 12.16 7.62 -34.43
C GLN A 394 13.68 7.51 -34.32
N ILE A 395 14.22 6.91 -33.24
CA ILE A 395 15.65 6.69 -33.07
C ILE A 395 16.21 5.76 -34.17
N CYS A 396 15.45 4.75 -34.56
CA CYS A 396 15.84 3.83 -35.64
C CYS A 396 15.90 4.46 -37.03
N THR A 397 15.48 5.72 -37.21
CA THR A 397 15.75 6.46 -38.46
C THR A 397 17.20 6.92 -38.60
N LEU A 398 17.99 6.84 -37.54
CA LEU A 398 19.40 7.17 -37.54
C LEU A 398 20.22 6.10 -38.33
N PRO A 399 21.20 6.50 -39.19
CA PRO A 399 21.78 5.60 -40.18
C PRO A 399 22.58 4.41 -39.61
N ASN A 400 23.14 4.55 -38.39
CA ASN A 400 23.95 3.51 -37.77
C ASN A 400 23.24 2.89 -36.54
N VAL A 401 21.90 2.94 -36.48
CA VAL A 401 21.10 2.30 -35.42
C VAL A 401 20.37 1.09 -36.00
N ASN A 402 20.75 -0.10 -35.57
CA ASN A 402 20.11 -1.35 -35.94
C ASN A 402 18.83 -1.56 -35.14
N ARG A 403 17.71 -1.70 -35.80
CA ARG A 403 16.39 -1.87 -35.21
C ARG A 403 16.18 -3.32 -34.78
N MET A 404 15.90 -3.57 -33.48
CA MET A 404 15.71 -4.91 -32.90
C MET A 404 14.43 -4.98 -32.05
N PRO A 405 13.23 -5.03 -32.66
CA PRO A 405 11.98 -5.11 -31.92
C PRO A 405 11.79 -6.52 -31.34
N ILE A 406 11.43 -6.58 -30.05
CA ILE A 406 11.06 -7.83 -29.36
C ILE A 406 9.54 -7.84 -29.25
N GLU A 407 8.88 -8.81 -29.92
CA GLU A 407 7.43 -8.85 -29.98
C GLU A 407 6.87 -10.27 -30.14
N GLY A 408 5.55 -10.41 -29.99
CA GLY A 408 4.84 -11.68 -30.16
C GLY A 408 5.31 -12.77 -29.19
N THR A 409 5.42 -13.99 -29.69
CA THR A 409 5.86 -15.14 -28.88
C THR A 409 7.31 -15.02 -28.40
N GLU A 410 8.16 -14.28 -29.13
CA GLU A 410 9.55 -14.06 -28.73
C GLU A 410 9.66 -13.17 -27.49
N LEU A 411 8.75 -12.22 -27.29
CA LEU A 411 8.73 -11.40 -26.08
C LEU A 411 8.57 -12.28 -24.84
N SER A 412 7.60 -13.18 -24.86
CA SER A 412 7.33 -14.10 -23.75
C SER A 412 8.46 -15.12 -23.54
N ALA A 413 8.96 -15.70 -24.63
CA ALA A 413 10.06 -16.66 -24.57
C ALA A 413 11.34 -16.02 -24.06
N SER A 414 11.61 -14.77 -24.44
CA SER A 414 12.77 -14.02 -23.97
C SER A 414 12.66 -13.64 -22.50
N TRP A 415 11.45 -13.31 -22.03
CA TRP A 415 11.23 -13.07 -20.59
C TRP A 415 11.51 -14.34 -19.77
N GLY A 416 11.04 -15.49 -20.21
CA GLY A 416 11.35 -16.76 -19.54
C GLY A 416 12.88 -17.01 -19.47
N ARG A 417 13.61 -16.78 -20.58
CA ARG A 417 15.09 -16.89 -20.58
C ARG A 417 15.78 -15.88 -19.66
N PHE A 418 15.28 -14.67 -19.60
CA PHE A 418 15.78 -13.64 -18.69
C PHE A 418 15.56 -14.05 -17.24
N TRP A 419 14.35 -14.52 -16.92
CA TRP A 419 14.01 -15.02 -15.61
C TRP A 419 14.89 -16.22 -15.21
N ASP A 420 15.07 -17.20 -16.10
CA ASP A 420 15.93 -18.36 -15.86
C ASP A 420 17.39 -17.95 -15.61
N ALA A 421 17.88 -16.94 -16.34
CA ALA A 421 19.25 -16.46 -16.20
C ALA A 421 19.48 -15.67 -14.88
N VAL A 422 18.47 -15.00 -14.36
CA VAL A 422 18.48 -14.42 -13.00
C VAL A 422 18.41 -15.53 -11.96
N ALA A 423 17.48 -16.46 -12.11
CA ALA A 423 17.27 -17.57 -11.17
C ALA A 423 18.47 -18.52 -11.08
N ALA A 424 19.31 -18.60 -12.12
CA ALA A 424 20.55 -19.37 -12.08
C ALA A 424 21.59 -18.83 -11.07
N ASN A 425 21.41 -17.61 -10.56
CA ASN A 425 22.26 -17.03 -9.51
C ASN A 425 21.87 -17.48 -8.10
N GLU A 426 20.67 -18.08 -7.91
CA GLU A 426 20.22 -18.55 -6.60
C GLU A 426 21.29 -19.46 -5.95
N PRO A 427 21.72 -19.20 -4.68
CA PRO A 427 22.86 -19.87 -4.05
C PRO A 427 22.78 -21.39 -3.99
N GLU A 428 21.57 -21.94 -3.91
CA GLU A 428 21.29 -23.40 -3.87
C GLU A 428 20.81 -23.95 -5.22
N SER A 429 20.86 -23.13 -6.26
CA SER A 429 20.35 -23.51 -7.58
C SER A 429 21.21 -24.59 -8.22
N MET A 430 20.61 -25.74 -8.52
CA MET A 430 21.20 -26.74 -9.43
C MET A 430 20.98 -26.39 -10.90
N ARG A 431 20.46 -25.19 -11.21
CA ARG A 431 20.18 -24.75 -12.58
C ARG A 431 21.50 -24.41 -13.25
N GLY A 432 21.87 -25.21 -14.24
CA GLY A 432 22.96 -24.86 -15.15
C GLY A 432 22.48 -23.83 -16.16
N GLY A 433 23.40 -23.05 -16.73
CA GLY A 433 23.07 -22.11 -17.80
C GLY A 433 23.78 -20.76 -17.65
N MET A 434 23.42 -19.84 -18.51
CA MET A 434 23.91 -18.48 -18.49
C MET A 434 23.34 -17.74 -17.26
N LYS A 435 24.20 -16.99 -16.60
CA LYS A 435 23.85 -16.13 -15.47
C LYS A 435 23.82 -14.65 -15.87
N ILE A 436 23.05 -13.84 -15.14
CA ILE A 436 23.04 -12.40 -15.28
C ILE A 436 23.77 -11.77 -14.10
N PHE A 437 24.69 -10.86 -14.41
CA PHE A 437 25.37 -10.03 -13.43
C PHE A 437 25.08 -8.56 -13.67
N HIS A 438 25.03 -7.77 -12.61
CA HIS A 438 24.71 -6.35 -12.64
C HIS A 438 25.48 -5.56 -11.59
N LEU A 439 25.54 -4.24 -11.77
CA LEU A 439 26.02 -3.30 -10.77
C LEU A 439 24.91 -2.98 -9.76
N SER A 440 25.27 -2.45 -8.60
CA SER A 440 24.31 -1.89 -7.65
C SER A 440 23.72 -0.59 -8.21
N GLN A 441 22.48 -0.64 -8.63
CA GLN A 441 21.73 0.49 -9.18
C GLN A 441 20.33 0.55 -8.57
N PRO A 442 20.05 1.51 -7.65
CA PRO A 442 18.76 1.58 -6.97
C PRO A 442 17.55 1.60 -7.93
N VAL A 443 17.71 2.20 -9.12
CA VAL A 443 16.66 2.25 -10.15
C VAL A 443 16.37 0.88 -10.78
N LEU A 444 17.26 -0.08 -10.66
CA LEU A 444 17.12 -1.45 -11.15
C LEU A 444 16.81 -2.42 -9.99
N ASP A 445 17.42 -2.20 -8.82
CA ASP A 445 17.26 -3.06 -7.65
C ASP A 445 15.85 -2.99 -7.05
N ALA A 446 15.21 -1.79 -7.07
CA ALA A 446 13.84 -1.63 -6.58
C ALA A 446 12.82 -2.45 -7.39
N PRO A 447 12.71 -2.30 -8.73
CA PRO A 447 11.79 -3.13 -9.51
C PRO A 447 12.16 -4.63 -9.51
N ALA A 448 13.42 -5.00 -9.31
CA ALA A 448 13.81 -6.40 -9.15
C ALA A 448 13.14 -7.09 -7.96
N LYS A 449 12.77 -6.32 -6.92
CA LYS A 449 12.13 -6.81 -5.68
C LYS A 449 10.61 -6.63 -5.68
N THR A 450 10.09 -5.63 -6.39
CA THR A 450 8.69 -5.20 -6.25
C THR A 450 7.86 -5.33 -7.50
N MET A 451 8.49 -5.51 -8.67
CA MET A 451 7.81 -5.60 -9.95
C MET A 451 6.82 -6.77 -9.97
N GLN A 452 5.60 -6.47 -10.41
CA GLN A 452 4.57 -7.47 -10.59
C GLN A 452 4.61 -8.08 -11.97
N LEU A 453 4.21 -9.35 -12.05
CA LEU A 453 4.06 -10.07 -13.30
C LEU A 453 2.57 -10.21 -13.62
N ARG A 454 2.21 -10.04 -14.89
CA ARG A 454 0.87 -10.34 -15.41
C ARG A 454 0.89 -11.66 -16.17
N SER A 455 -0.04 -12.54 -15.86
CA SER A 455 -0.22 -13.79 -16.61
C SER A 455 -0.91 -13.50 -17.94
N LEU A 456 -0.38 -14.11 -19.01
CA LEU A 456 -0.97 -14.10 -20.35
C LEU A 456 -1.72 -15.41 -20.66
N GLY A 457 -1.81 -16.33 -19.68
CA GLY A 457 -2.33 -17.68 -19.85
C GLY A 457 -1.25 -18.71 -20.21
N GLY A 458 -1.53 -20.01 -20.00
CA GLY A 458 -0.59 -21.08 -20.31
C GLY A 458 0.72 -21.06 -19.53
N GLY A 459 0.76 -20.41 -18.35
CA GLY A 459 1.99 -20.29 -17.54
C GLY A 459 2.97 -19.23 -18.02
N VAL A 460 2.57 -18.38 -18.97
CA VAL A 460 3.40 -17.30 -19.51
C VAL A 460 3.14 -16.02 -18.71
N GLU A 461 4.19 -15.38 -18.26
CA GLU A 461 4.14 -14.12 -17.50
C GLU A 461 4.98 -13.04 -18.17
N LEU A 462 4.64 -11.79 -17.96
CA LEU A 462 5.41 -10.61 -18.38
C LEU A 462 5.31 -9.51 -17.30
N PRO A 463 6.27 -8.59 -17.24
CA PRO A 463 6.19 -7.42 -16.35
C PRO A 463 4.89 -6.63 -16.49
N ASP A 464 4.23 -6.36 -15.37
CA ASP A 464 3.01 -5.56 -15.31
C ASP A 464 3.36 -4.10 -14.97
N ARG A 465 3.24 -3.22 -15.96
CA ARG A 465 3.55 -1.78 -15.81
C ARG A 465 2.58 -1.02 -14.92
N ILE A 466 1.36 -1.54 -14.75
CA ILE A 466 0.28 -0.86 -14.04
C ILE A 466 0.28 -1.26 -12.56
N LYS A 467 0.49 -2.56 -12.30
CA LYS A 467 0.41 -3.12 -10.94
C LYS A 467 1.74 -3.07 -10.18
N SER A 468 2.85 -2.80 -10.87
CA SER A 468 4.16 -2.68 -10.21
C SER A 468 4.21 -1.43 -9.34
N PRO A 469 4.55 -1.53 -8.04
CA PRO A 469 4.67 -0.38 -7.14
C PRO A 469 5.76 0.60 -7.58
N ASP A 470 6.91 0.06 -7.98
CA ASP A 470 8.01 0.83 -8.55
C ASP A 470 7.96 0.80 -10.07
N ASP A 471 8.56 1.82 -10.71
CA ASP A 471 8.64 1.91 -12.16
C ASP A 471 9.43 0.72 -12.75
N PRO A 472 8.79 -0.21 -13.48
CA PRO A 472 9.48 -1.38 -14.03
C PRO A 472 10.25 -1.09 -15.33
N SER A 473 10.20 0.14 -15.86
CA SER A 473 10.85 0.47 -17.14
C SER A 473 12.36 0.25 -17.16
N PRO A 474 13.13 0.44 -16.07
CA PRO A 474 14.54 0.06 -16.04
C PRO A 474 14.77 -1.44 -16.27
N MET A 475 13.99 -2.29 -15.60
CA MET A 475 14.06 -3.74 -15.74
C MET A 475 13.64 -4.18 -17.15
N ILE A 476 12.59 -3.57 -17.70
CA ILE A 476 12.12 -3.86 -19.05
C ILE A 476 13.16 -3.45 -20.10
N ALA A 477 13.84 -2.31 -19.93
CA ALA A 477 14.93 -1.90 -20.81
C ALA A 477 16.10 -2.90 -20.78
N CYS A 478 16.52 -3.38 -19.61
CA CYS A 478 17.52 -4.43 -19.46
C CYS A 478 17.07 -5.74 -20.10
N PHE A 479 15.82 -6.13 -19.88
CA PHE A 479 15.23 -7.34 -20.46
C PHE A 479 15.25 -7.34 -21.99
N VAL A 480 14.82 -6.26 -22.65
CA VAL A 480 14.80 -6.23 -24.12
C VAL A 480 16.21 -6.16 -24.71
N ALA A 481 17.18 -5.51 -24.03
CA ALA A 481 18.58 -5.57 -24.40
C ALA A 481 19.15 -6.99 -24.32
N PHE A 482 18.87 -7.71 -23.22
CA PHE A 482 19.21 -9.12 -23.05
C PHE A 482 18.58 -10.00 -24.13
N ALA A 483 17.30 -9.76 -24.45
CA ALA A 483 16.59 -10.51 -25.47
C ALA A 483 17.28 -10.39 -26.82
N ALA A 484 17.67 -9.17 -27.23
CA ALA A 484 18.37 -8.94 -28.48
C ALA A 484 19.74 -9.65 -28.50
N ALA A 485 20.55 -9.51 -27.45
CA ALA A 485 21.86 -10.17 -27.33
C ALA A 485 21.76 -11.69 -27.46
N THR A 486 20.77 -12.31 -26.80
CA THR A 486 20.57 -13.76 -26.83
C THR A 486 19.98 -14.26 -28.15
N GLN A 487 19.17 -13.45 -28.84
CA GLN A 487 18.63 -13.75 -30.16
C GLN A 487 19.74 -13.83 -31.23
N THR A 488 20.62 -12.85 -31.30
CA THR A 488 21.71 -12.80 -32.24
C THR A 488 22.63 -14.01 -32.09
N ARG A 489 23.04 -14.34 -30.86
CA ARG A 489 23.87 -15.53 -30.60
C ARG A 489 23.19 -16.84 -31.00
N ARG A 490 21.85 -16.93 -30.91
CA ARG A 490 21.11 -18.13 -31.38
C ARG A 490 21.09 -18.23 -32.91
N GLN A 491 21.03 -17.11 -33.63
CA GLN A 491 21.07 -17.09 -35.08
C GLN A 491 22.47 -17.52 -35.59
N GLU A 492 23.52 -17.06 -34.95
CA GLU A 492 24.91 -17.48 -35.28
C GLU A 492 25.13 -18.98 -35.03
N LYS A 493 24.59 -19.55 -33.94
CA LYS A 493 24.67 -21.00 -33.67
C LYS A 493 23.78 -21.87 -34.60
N LYS A 494 22.81 -21.31 -35.31
CA LYS A 494 21.94 -22.05 -36.22
C LYS A 494 22.57 -22.30 -37.60
N ILE A 495 23.76 -21.77 -37.90
CA ILE A 495 24.55 -22.22 -39.05
C ILE A 495 25.20 -23.56 -38.69
N TYR A 496 24.38 -24.56 -38.44
CA TYR A 496 24.81 -25.95 -38.22
C TYR A 496 24.69 -26.67 -39.54
N GLU A 497 25.78 -27.15 -40.06
CA GLU A 497 25.74 -28.24 -41.05
C GLU A 497 25.08 -29.45 -40.37
N SER A 498 23.94 -29.86 -40.88
CA SER A 498 23.24 -31.04 -40.40
C SER A 498 24.19 -32.25 -40.44
N SER A 499 24.31 -32.98 -39.34
CA SER A 499 25.05 -34.25 -39.33
C SER A 499 24.53 -35.27 -40.37
N TYR A 500 23.32 -35.09 -40.91
CA TYR A 500 22.79 -35.80 -42.06
C TYR A 500 23.50 -35.44 -43.37
N ALA A 501 24.06 -34.26 -43.52
CA ALA A 501 24.80 -33.87 -44.70
C ALA A 501 26.17 -34.56 -44.79
N GLN A 502 26.67 -35.13 -43.70
CA GLN A 502 28.00 -35.78 -43.60
C GLN A 502 27.91 -37.32 -43.62
N GLY A 503 26.78 -37.92 -43.97
CA GLY A 503 26.67 -39.39 -44.21
C GLY A 503 26.85 -40.27 -42.97
N GLY A 504 26.55 -39.76 -41.77
CA GLY A 504 26.63 -40.52 -40.51
C GLY A 504 25.41 -41.47 -40.33
N THR A 505 25.66 -42.72 -40.08
CA THR A 505 24.70 -43.77 -39.78
C THR A 505 24.09 -43.53 -38.37
N LEU A 506 22.76 -43.40 -38.27
CA LEU A 506 22.06 -43.36 -37.00
C LEU A 506 22.24 -44.70 -36.26
N MET A 507 22.92 -44.71 -35.12
CA MET A 507 22.78 -45.77 -34.13
C MET A 507 21.63 -45.41 -33.18
N PHE A 508 20.57 -46.22 -33.20
CA PHE A 508 19.55 -46.22 -32.15
C PHE A 508 20.10 -46.98 -30.93
N ALA A 509 20.15 -46.30 -29.80
CA ALA A 509 20.29 -46.92 -28.48
C ALA A 509 19.04 -46.60 -27.67
#